data_ca4d2cc2506d2c70fe6739d4760bcff3
#
_entry.id   ca4d2cc2506d2c70fe6739d4760bcff3
#
_cell.length_a   1.000
_cell.length_b   1.000
_cell.length_c   1.000
_cell.angle_alpha   90.00
_cell.angle_beta   90.00
_cell.angle_gamma   90.00
#
_symmetry.space_group_name_H-M   'P 1'
#
loop_
_entity.id
_entity.type
_entity.pdbx_description
1 polymer ?
#
loop_
_entity_poly.entity_id
_entity_poly.type
_entity_poly.pdbx_seq_one_letter_code
_entity_poly.pdbx_strand_id
1 'polypeptide(L)'
;MFTDVGETLRFDYTGDVQTIDLIPGKYKLECYGARGGNGHGNSTGGYGGYVSGILKINIDKTLYLYVGQAGNDGNNRRASYNGGAIGGYDTFGGTENGGSGGGATDIRTDTTLESRIIVAGGGGGAGGWKNCYGIDGGIGIQNNILGIGSDGINAQSGGGGGGGGYYGGATNGCTQMDYYVGNGAYGGSNYINPLIFTDRIDKHGLGYGNGYILITFLQRDLSVRYNSNIYNDSNPEVAFDFDLLFNDMEV
;
A
#
# COMPACT_ATOMS: atom_id res chain seq x y z
N MET A 1 -3.30 -20.40 4.60
CA MET A 1 -3.94 -20.94 3.37
C MET A 1 -5.44 -20.76 3.56
N PHE A 2 -6.15 -20.25 2.54
CA PHE A 2 -7.61 -20.09 2.60
C PHE A 2 -8.29 -21.46 2.70
N THR A 3 -9.31 -21.59 3.54
CA THR A 3 -10.12 -22.80 3.67
C THR A 3 -11.43 -22.69 2.91
N ASP A 4 -12.06 -21.52 2.95
CA ASP A 4 -13.40 -21.30 2.43
C ASP A 4 -13.50 -20.06 1.53
N VAL A 5 -14.43 -20.14 0.58
CA VAL A 5 -14.83 -18.97 -0.23
C VAL A 5 -15.49 -17.94 0.70
N GLY A 6 -15.13 -16.66 0.52
CA GLY A 6 -15.54 -15.57 1.39
C GLY A 6 -14.60 -15.28 2.56
N GLU A 7 -13.65 -16.19 2.84
CA GLU A 7 -12.63 -15.94 3.87
C GLU A 7 -11.75 -14.74 3.48
N THR A 8 -11.47 -13.89 4.48
CA THR A 8 -10.58 -12.72 4.34
C THR A 8 -9.42 -12.84 5.31
N LEU A 9 -8.19 -12.78 4.78
CA LEU A 9 -6.98 -12.68 5.57
C LEU A 9 -6.51 -11.23 5.64
N ARG A 10 -6.07 -10.80 6.82
CA ARG A 10 -5.51 -9.48 7.07
C ARG A 10 -4.02 -9.58 7.38
N PHE A 11 -3.24 -8.69 6.76
CA PHE A 11 -1.80 -8.55 6.96
C PHE A 11 -1.51 -7.14 7.46
N ASP A 12 -1.11 -7.04 8.71
CA ASP A 12 -0.71 -5.80 9.35
C ASP A 12 0.80 -5.56 9.20
N TYR A 13 1.25 -4.34 9.51
CA TYR A 13 2.66 -3.95 9.49
C TYR A 13 3.48 -4.78 10.50
N THR A 14 4.58 -5.38 10.02
CA THR A 14 5.53 -6.17 10.83
C THR A 14 6.94 -5.61 10.82
N GLY A 15 7.24 -4.67 9.91
CA GLY A 15 8.60 -4.17 9.67
C GLY A 15 9.40 -5.02 8.66
N ASP A 16 8.80 -6.06 8.12
CA ASP A 16 9.44 -6.97 7.16
C ASP A 16 8.45 -7.43 6.08
N VAL A 17 8.98 -8.08 5.04
CA VAL A 17 8.17 -8.69 3.98
C VAL A 17 7.41 -9.90 4.53
N GLN A 18 6.14 -10.02 4.13
CA GLN A 18 5.30 -11.17 4.39
C GLN A 18 4.99 -11.86 3.06
N THR A 19 4.63 -13.13 3.09
CA THR A 19 4.29 -13.88 1.87
C THR A 19 2.96 -14.62 2.03
N ILE A 20 2.30 -14.87 0.90
CA ILE A 20 1.13 -15.74 0.85
C ILE A 20 1.17 -16.58 -0.44
N ASP A 21 0.87 -17.87 -0.30
CA ASP A 21 0.69 -18.77 -1.44
C ASP A 21 -0.81 -18.84 -1.78
N LEU A 22 -1.13 -18.51 -3.03
CA LEU A 22 -2.47 -18.55 -3.59
C LEU A 22 -2.59 -19.69 -4.59
N ILE A 23 -3.66 -20.47 -4.46
CA ILE A 23 -4.06 -21.51 -5.42
C ILE A 23 -4.88 -20.89 -6.56
N PRO A 24 -5.13 -21.62 -7.69
CA PRO A 24 -6.02 -21.14 -8.74
C PRO A 24 -7.40 -20.73 -8.23
N GLY A 25 -7.80 -19.50 -8.60
CA GLY A 25 -9.03 -18.89 -8.10
C GLY A 25 -9.13 -17.41 -8.37
N LYS A 26 -10.19 -16.78 -7.85
CA LYS A 26 -10.36 -15.32 -7.85
C LYS A 26 -10.18 -14.78 -6.43
N TYR A 27 -9.47 -13.69 -6.33
CA TYR A 27 -9.15 -13.02 -5.06
C TYR A 27 -9.41 -11.52 -5.18
N LYS A 28 -10.06 -10.92 -4.19
CA LYS A 28 -10.05 -9.47 -4.01
C LYS A 28 -8.83 -9.11 -3.20
N LEU A 29 -7.99 -8.24 -3.74
CA LEU A 29 -6.83 -7.66 -3.06
C LEU A 29 -7.15 -6.22 -2.73
N GLU A 30 -6.88 -5.81 -1.47
CA GLU A 30 -7.10 -4.46 -0.97
C GLU A 30 -5.86 -3.99 -0.21
N CYS A 31 -5.30 -2.86 -0.62
CA CYS A 31 -4.15 -2.25 0.03
C CYS A 31 -4.53 -0.89 0.62
N TYR A 32 -4.14 -0.65 1.86
CA TYR A 32 -4.26 0.62 2.56
C TYR A 32 -2.86 1.15 2.87
N GLY A 33 -2.48 2.29 2.31
CA GLY A 33 -1.21 2.95 2.57
C GLY A 33 -1.14 3.49 4.00
N ALA A 34 0.06 3.74 4.51
CA ALA A 34 0.24 4.28 5.84
C ALA A 34 0.07 5.80 5.87
N ARG A 35 -0.37 6.37 7.01
CA ARG A 35 -0.44 7.83 7.18
C ARG A 35 0.95 8.44 7.33
N GLY A 36 1.11 9.71 6.95
CA GLY A 36 2.27 10.52 7.26
C GLY A 36 2.34 10.93 8.74
N GLY A 37 3.54 11.26 9.23
CA GLY A 37 3.80 11.76 10.57
C GLY A 37 3.34 13.20 10.77
N ASN A 38 3.02 13.57 12.01
CA ASN A 38 2.67 14.91 12.36
C ASN A 38 3.93 15.79 12.48
N GLY A 39 3.78 17.08 12.15
CA GLY A 39 4.75 18.11 12.46
C GLY A 39 4.52 18.67 13.86
N HIS A 40 5.32 19.70 14.22
CA HIS A 40 5.07 20.48 15.39
C HIS A 40 3.81 21.36 15.23
N GLY A 41 3.23 21.85 16.33
CA GLY A 41 2.16 22.85 16.30
C GLY A 41 0.81 22.36 15.76
N ASN A 42 0.45 21.10 15.97
CA ASN A 42 -0.81 20.46 15.56
C ASN A 42 -0.97 20.27 14.04
N SER A 43 0.08 20.38 13.25
CA SER A 43 0.06 19.99 11.83
C SER A 43 0.01 18.46 11.72
N THR A 44 -0.96 17.95 11.01
CA THR A 44 -1.16 16.49 10.84
C THR A 44 -0.64 16.01 9.51
N GLY A 45 -0.02 14.82 9.48
CA GLY A 45 0.34 14.14 8.26
C GLY A 45 -0.89 13.70 7.47
N GLY A 46 -0.74 13.57 6.16
CA GLY A 46 -1.78 13.07 5.26
C GLY A 46 -2.11 11.61 5.54
N TYR A 47 -3.33 11.20 5.20
CA TYR A 47 -3.76 9.80 5.29
C TYR A 47 -3.22 8.99 4.11
N GLY A 48 -3.07 7.68 4.29
CA GLY A 48 -2.66 6.78 3.21
C GLY A 48 -3.75 6.59 2.15
N GLY A 49 -3.35 6.22 0.94
CA GLY A 49 -4.25 5.85 -0.15
C GLY A 49 -4.91 4.48 0.07
N TYR A 50 -5.86 4.17 -0.78
CA TYR A 50 -6.52 2.87 -0.85
C TYR A 50 -6.63 2.42 -2.30
N VAL A 51 -6.27 1.17 -2.56
CA VAL A 51 -6.45 0.55 -3.89
C VAL A 51 -6.99 -0.86 -3.71
N SER A 52 -7.94 -1.24 -4.55
CA SER A 52 -8.43 -2.62 -4.58
C SER A 52 -8.75 -3.08 -6.00
N GLY A 53 -8.79 -4.40 -6.19
CA GLY A 53 -9.23 -5.02 -7.44
C GLY A 53 -9.33 -6.53 -7.30
N ILE A 54 -9.95 -7.16 -8.28
CA ILE A 54 -10.07 -8.62 -8.37
C ILE A 54 -8.97 -9.16 -9.27
N LEU A 55 -8.16 -10.08 -8.73
CA LEU A 55 -7.10 -10.80 -9.43
C LEU A 55 -7.53 -12.26 -9.67
N LYS A 56 -7.39 -12.74 -10.91
CA LYS A 56 -7.53 -14.16 -11.24
C LYS A 56 -6.15 -14.83 -11.23
N ILE A 57 -6.02 -15.89 -10.44
CA ILE A 57 -4.84 -16.76 -10.36
C ILE A 57 -5.16 -18.06 -11.11
N ASN A 58 -4.34 -18.41 -12.11
CA ASN A 58 -4.55 -19.61 -12.94
C ASN A 58 -3.62 -20.78 -12.58
N ILE A 59 -2.51 -20.49 -11.88
CA ILE A 59 -1.54 -21.48 -11.36
C ILE A 59 -1.15 -21.05 -9.95
N ASP A 60 -0.64 -21.96 -9.13
CA ASP A 60 -0.13 -21.64 -7.81
C ASP A 60 0.86 -20.48 -7.87
N LYS A 61 0.67 -19.49 -7.01
CA LYS A 61 1.45 -18.24 -7.03
C LYS A 61 1.76 -17.75 -5.63
N THR A 62 3.04 -17.53 -5.35
CA THR A 62 3.48 -16.79 -4.16
C THR A 62 3.41 -15.29 -4.45
N LEU A 63 2.81 -14.54 -3.54
CA LEU A 63 2.82 -13.07 -3.54
C LEU A 63 3.61 -12.55 -2.34
N TYR A 64 4.31 -11.43 -2.55
CA TYR A 64 5.13 -10.74 -1.55
C TYR A 64 4.40 -9.47 -1.10
N LEU A 65 4.19 -9.34 0.19
CA LEU A 65 3.36 -8.31 0.82
C LEU A 65 4.24 -7.34 1.59
N TYR A 66 4.28 -6.10 1.16
CA TYR A 66 5.03 -5.01 1.80
C TYR A 66 4.04 -4.04 2.43
N VAL A 67 3.94 -4.03 3.74
CA VAL A 67 2.97 -3.20 4.48
C VAL A 67 3.66 -1.97 5.02
N GLY A 68 3.20 -0.78 4.63
CA GLY A 68 3.79 0.49 4.98
C GLY A 68 3.73 0.82 6.47
N GLN A 69 4.80 1.41 7.00
CA GLN A 69 4.87 1.99 8.34
C GLN A 69 4.30 3.40 8.34
N ALA A 70 3.55 3.79 9.37
CA ALA A 70 3.16 5.17 9.60
C ALA A 70 4.39 6.08 9.72
N GLY A 71 4.31 7.28 9.16
CA GLY A 71 5.36 8.28 9.31
C GLY A 71 5.58 8.66 10.76
N ASN A 72 6.84 8.93 11.11
CA ASN A 72 7.22 9.37 12.43
C ASN A 72 6.92 10.87 12.59
N ASP A 73 6.46 11.27 13.78
CA ASP A 73 6.26 12.68 14.09
C ASP A 73 7.60 13.45 14.14
N GLY A 74 7.56 14.78 14.00
CA GLY A 74 8.73 15.64 13.88
C GLY A 74 9.78 15.48 14.97
N ASN A 75 9.41 15.02 16.17
CA ASN A 75 10.35 14.73 17.26
C ASN A 75 11.17 13.44 17.07
N ASN A 76 10.73 12.55 16.17
CA ASN A 76 11.40 11.28 15.88
C ASN A 76 11.56 11.10 14.36
N ARG A 77 12.40 11.94 13.77
CA ARG A 77 12.62 12.02 12.32
C ARG A 77 13.37 10.80 11.79
N ARG A 78 12.64 9.81 11.31
CA ARG A 78 13.18 8.61 10.65
C ARG A 78 12.35 8.30 9.42
N ALA A 79 12.99 7.78 8.38
CA ALA A 79 12.27 7.19 7.26
C ALA A 79 11.32 6.10 7.77
N SER A 80 10.18 5.95 7.14
CA SER A 80 9.25 4.87 7.42
C SER A 80 9.43 3.71 6.44
N TYR A 81 9.20 2.49 6.92
CA TYR A 81 9.32 1.29 6.11
C TYR A 81 8.44 1.37 4.85
N ASN A 82 8.99 0.91 3.74
CA ASN A 82 8.43 0.91 2.39
C ASN A 82 8.22 2.33 1.81
N GLY A 83 9.24 3.18 1.95
CA GLY A 83 9.48 4.34 1.10
C GLY A 83 9.03 5.70 1.62
N GLY A 84 8.51 5.82 2.83
CA GLY A 84 8.24 7.14 3.41
C GLY A 84 9.53 7.86 3.81
N ALA A 85 9.71 9.10 3.35
CA ALA A 85 10.92 9.88 3.50
C ALA A 85 11.00 10.64 4.84
N ILE A 86 12.19 11.08 5.23
CA ILE A 86 12.46 11.80 6.49
C ILE A 86 11.90 13.21 6.41
N GLY A 87 11.29 13.73 7.51
CA GLY A 87 10.95 15.14 7.65
C GLY A 87 12.18 16.02 7.85
N GLY A 88 12.12 17.28 7.42
CA GLY A 88 13.16 18.29 7.64
C GLY A 88 13.31 18.70 9.10
N TYR A 89 14.46 19.26 9.48
CA TYR A 89 14.69 19.78 10.82
C TYR A 89 14.59 21.31 10.87
N ASP A 90 14.31 21.81 12.07
CA ASP A 90 14.34 23.22 12.42
C ASP A 90 15.78 23.73 12.48
N THR A 91 16.16 24.63 11.55
CA THR A 91 17.51 25.18 11.44
C THR A 91 17.84 26.24 12.49
N PHE A 92 16.84 26.75 13.24
CA PHE A 92 17.04 27.73 14.31
C PHE A 92 17.23 27.07 15.66
N GLY A 93 17.33 25.71 15.71
CA GLY A 93 17.61 24.99 16.94
C GLY A 93 16.40 24.79 17.85
N GLY A 94 15.21 25.01 17.35
CA GLY A 94 13.94 24.74 18.01
C GLY A 94 13.48 23.29 17.83
N THR A 95 12.20 23.04 18.08
CA THR A 95 11.56 21.72 17.98
C THR A 95 10.58 21.62 16.81
N GLU A 96 10.55 22.63 15.95
CA GLU A 96 9.60 22.74 14.84
C GLU A 96 10.03 21.86 13.64
N ASN A 97 10.24 20.58 13.89
CA ASN A 97 10.62 19.63 12.86
C ASN A 97 9.40 19.13 12.10
N GLY A 98 9.60 18.81 10.81
CA GLY A 98 8.60 18.18 9.99
C GLY A 98 8.45 16.68 10.29
N GLY A 99 7.23 16.16 10.12
CA GLY A 99 6.94 14.74 10.19
C GLY A 99 7.45 13.99 8.97
N SER A 100 7.73 12.70 9.12
CA SER A 100 8.13 11.81 8.02
C SER A 100 6.94 11.41 7.16
N GLY A 101 7.17 11.08 5.89
CA GLY A 101 6.15 10.45 5.06
C GLY A 101 5.76 9.06 5.55
N GLY A 102 4.55 8.63 5.27
CA GLY A 102 4.08 7.26 5.47
C GLY A 102 4.60 6.33 4.38
N GLY A 103 4.80 5.06 4.69
CA GLY A 103 5.18 4.04 3.71
C GLY A 103 4.03 3.62 2.81
N ALA A 104 4.36 3.21 1.58
CA ALA A 104 3.39 2.54 0.71
C ALA A 104 3.01 1.16 1.24
N THR A 105 1.84 0.67 0.85
CA THR A 105 1.47 -0.74 1.04
C THR A 105 1.28 -1.35 -0.34
N ASP A 106 2.02 -2.39 -0.66
CA ASP A 106 2.01 -2.98 -1.99
C ASP A 106 2.13 -4.50 -1.99
N ILE A 107 1.69 -5.09 -3.09
CA ILE A 107 1.81 -6.53 -3.37
C ILE A 107 2.63 -6.71 -4.64
N ARG A 108 3.57 -7.65 -4.58
CA ARG A 108 4.55 -7.94 -5.64
C ARG A 108 4.51 -9.41 -6.05
N THR A 109 4.97 -9.67 -7.27
CA THR A 109 5.15 -11.04 -7.78
C THR A 109 6.55 -11.61 -7.49
N ASP A 110 7.49 -10.77 -7.08
CA ASP A 110 8.82 -11.09 -6.53
C ASP A 110 9.26 -9.97 -5.55
N THR A 111 10.53 -9.92 -5.15
CA THR A 111 11.03 -8.95 -4.15
C THR A 111 11.39 -7.58 -4.72
N THR A 112 11.33 -7.37 -6.05
CA THR A 112 11.73 -6.12 -6.70
C THR A 112 10.62 -5.07 -6.69
N LEU A 113 10.98 -3.79 -6.85
CA LEU A 113 10.00 -2.70 -6.94
C LEU A 113 9.23 -2.72 -8.27
N GLU A 114 9.82 -3.23 -9.33
CA GLU A 114 9.24 -3.34 -10.66
C GLU A 114 8.15 -4.38 -10.74
N SER A 115 8.18 -5.38 -9.86
CA SER A 115 7.21 -6.49 -9.82
C SER A 115 5.90 -6.15 -9.09
N ARG A 116 5.71 -4.89 -8.66
CA ARG A 116 4.50 -4.43 -7.98
C ARG A 116 3.27 -4.49 -8.88
N ILE A 117 2.25 -5.17 -8.43
CA ILE A 117 0.98 -5.32 -9.15
C ILE A 117 -0.13 -4.40 -8.64
N ILE A 118 -0.06 -4.02 -7.35
CA ILE A 118 -0.99 -3.09 -6.69
C ILE A 118 -0.24 -2.33 -5.61
N VAL A 119 -0.45 -1.01 -5.51
CA VAL A 119 0.23 -0.10 -4.57
C VAL A 119 -0.75 0.92 -4.03
N ALA A 120 -0.92 1.00 -2.74
CA ALA A 120 -1.56 2.13 -2.07
C ALA A 120 -0.47 3.07 -1.52
N GLY A 121 -0.45 4.31 -1.97
CA GLY A 121 0.53 5.31 -1.57
C GLY A 121 0.40 5.70 -0.09
N GLY A 122 1.52 5.94 0.57
CA GLY A 122 1.56 6.53 1.91
C GLY A 122 1.26 8.03 1.88
N GLY A 123 0.73 8.57 2.97
CA GLY A 123 0.50 10.01 3.13
C GLY A 123 1.81 10.80 3.29
N GLY A 124 1.83 12.05 2.88
CA GLY A 124 2.94 12.97 3.12
C GLY A 124 3.02 13.37 4.60
N GLY A 125 4.23 13.63 5.10
CA GLY A 125 4.46 14.19 6.43
C GLY A 125 4.02 15.66 6.51
N ALA A 126 3.62 16.11 7.70
CA ALA A 126 3.30 17.52 7.94
C ALA A 126 4.57 18.36 8.11
N GLY A 127 4.49 19.64 7.78
CA GLY A 127 5.53 20.61 8.11
C GLY A 127 5.59 20.94 9.60
N GLY A 128 6.72 21.43 10.06
CA GLY A 128 6.98 21.78 11.48
C GLY A 128 6.19 22.99 11.98
N TRP A 129 5.59 23.79 11.12
CA TRP A 129 4.81 24.97 11.50
C TRP A 129 3.30 24.71 11.41
N LYS A 130 2.52 25.61 12.07
CA LYS A 130 1.05 25.53 12.10
C LYS A 130 0.45 25.50 10.68
N ASN A 131 -0.58 24.68 10.50
CA ASN A 131 -1.37 24.56 9.27
C ASN A 131 -0.61 24.03 8.03
N CYS A 132 0.59 23.48 8.20
CA CYS A 132 1.34 22.83 7.13
C CYS A 132 1.06 21.32 7.11
N TYR A 133 -0.16 20.97 6.72
CA TYR A 133 -0.65 19.58 6.69
C TYR A 133 0.04 18.76 5.59
N GLY A 134 0.25 17.48 5.83
CA GLY A 134 0.64 16.52 4.79
C GLY A 134 -0.53 16.23 3.86
N ILE A 135 -0.24 15.91 2.62
CA ILE A 135 -1.23 15.55 1.59
C ILE A 135 -1.42 14.03 1.55
N ASP A 136 -2.65 13.60 1.33
CA ASP A 136 -3.01 12.19 1.33
C ASP A 136 -2.29 11.37 0.24
N GLY A 137 -2.08 10.08 0.50
CA GLY A 137 -1.60 9.10 -0.47
C GLY A 137 -2.60 8.90 -1.60
N GLY A 138 -2.09 8.69 -2.80
CA GLY A 138 -2.85 8.63 -4.04
C GLY A 138 -3.02 9.97 -4.74
N ILE A 139 -2.79 11.10 -4.04
CA ILE A 139 -2.90 12.45 -4.59
C ILE A 139 -1.58 13.19 -4.46
N GLY A 140 -1.36 14.13 -5.37
CA GLY A 140 -0.33 15.14 -5.27
C GLY A 140 0.78 14.98 -6.30
N ILE A 141 1.79 15.82 -6.12
CA ILE A 141 2.94 15.88 -7.02
C ILE A 141 3.93 14.78 -6.63
N GLN A 142 4.30 13.95 -7.60
CA GLN A 142 5.30 12.91 -7.47
C GLN A 142 6.72 13.47 -7.72
N ASN A 143 7.71 12.84 -7.08
CA ASN A 143 9.12 13.14 -7.33
C ASN A 143 9.72 12.34 -8.49
N ASN A 144 8.92 11.50 -9.16
CA ASN A 144 9.33 10.56 -10.22
C ASN A 144 10.37 9.51 -9.78
N ILE A 145 10.58 9.32 -8.48
CA ILE A 145 11.42 8.24 -7.94
C ILE A 145 10.52 7.06 -7.60
N LEU A 146 10.85 5.90 -8.15
CA LEU A 146 10.09 4.68 -7.91
C LEU A 146 10.17 4.29 -6.41
N GLY A 147 9.03 4.18 -5.78
CA GLY A 147 8.90 3.68 -4.41
C GLY A 147 9.16 4.68 -3.28
N ILE A 148 9.97 5.71 -3.47
CA ILE A 148 10.56 6.50 -2.37
C ILE A 148 10.16 7.97 -2.45
N GLY A 149 9.63 8.52 -1.35
CA GLY A 149 9.34 9.95 -1.18
C GLY A 149 10.59 10.82 -1.12
N SER A 150 10.42 12.12 -1.32
CA SER A 150 11.50 13.10 -1.15
C SER A 150 11.65 13.51 0.32
N ASP A 151 12.89 13.66 0.78
CA ASP A 151 13.16 14.16 2.12
C ASP A 151 12.65 15.58 2.32
N GLY A 152 12.15 15.87 3.51
CA GLY A 152 11.68 17.20 3.90
C GLY A 152 12.81 18.22 3.91
N ILE A 153 12.50 19.46 3.53
CA ILE A 153 13.45 20.55 3.47
C ILE A 153 13.77 21.02 4.89
N ASN A 154 15.07 21.21 5.18
CA ASN A 154 15.52 21.85 6.42
C ASN A 154 15.31 23.38 6.29
N ALA A 155 14.57 23.97 7.22
CA ALA A 155 14.21 25.38 7.22
C ALA A 155 14.06 25.89 8.65
N GLN A 156 13.63 27.14 8.84
CA GLN A 156 13.30 27.70 10.16
C GLN A 156 12.29 26.81 10.91
N SER A 157 11.34 26.26 10.16
CA SER A 157 10.54 25.12 10.61
C SER A 157 10.68 24.03 9.55
N GLY A 158 11.00 22.80 9.96
CA GLY A 158 11.31 21.70 9.01
C GLY A 158 10.13 21.32 8.14
N GLY A 159 10.38 21.01 6.87
CA GLY A 159 9.36 20.52 5.93
C GLY A 159 8.99 19.06 6.16
N GLY A 160 7.79 18.65 5.78
CA GLY A 160 7.36 17.25 5.78
C GLY A 160 8.14 16.40 4.77
N GLY A 161 8.33 15.11 5.06
CA GLY A 161 8.86 14.11 4.13
C GLY A 161 7.77 13.55 3.23
N GLY A 162 8.06 13.29 1.96
CA GLY A 162 7.13 12.70 0.99
C GLY A 162 6.73 11.26 1.34
N GLY A 163 5.51 10.86 1.04
CA GLY A 163 5.03 9.48 1.20
C GLY A 163 5.64 8.53 0.18
N GLY A 164 5.80 7.25 0.55
CA GLY A 164 6.12 6.17 -0.37
C GLY A 164 4.94 5.87 -1.31
N GLY A 165 5.19 5.32 -2.51
CA GLY A 165 4.12 5.03 -3.47
C GLY A 165 4.63 4.24 -4.67
N TYR A 166 3.83 4.12 -5.72
CA TYR A 166 4.37 3.66 -7.00
C TYR A 166 5.47 4.62 -7.44
N TYR A 167 5.17 5.91 -7.45
CA TYR A 167 6.16 6.98 -7.36
C TYR A 167 6.02 7.69 -6.02
N GLY A 168 7.15 8.10 -5.42
CA GLY A 168 7.15 8.80 -4.15
C GLY A 168 6.58 10.21 -4.25
N GLY A 169 6.05 10.70 -3.14
CA GLY A 169 5.56 12.08 -3.03
C GLY A 169 6.70 13.10 -3.01
N ALA A 170 6.49 14.25 -3.63
CA ALA A 170 7.42 15.38 -3.58
C ALA A 170 7.30 16.17 -2.26
N THR A 171 8.29 17.00 -1.98
CA THR A 171 8.23 18.02 -0.92
C THR A 171 7.53 19.29 -1.41
N ASN A 172 7.18 20.22 -0.50
CA ASN A 172 6.50 21.52 -0.78
C ASN A 172 4.99 21.44 -1.03
N GLY A 173 4.28 20.53 -0.36
CA GLY A 173 2.83 20.36 -0.50
C GLY A 173 1.95 21.39 0.21
N CYS A 174 2.46 22.34 0.98
CA CYS A 174 1.66 23.36 1.66
C CYS A 174 1.46 24.61 0.79
N THR A 175 0.26 25.20 0.84
CA THR A 175 -0.14 26.36 0.02
C THR A 175 0.29 27.72 0.59
N GLN A 176 0.90 27.77 1.77
CA GLN A 176 1.41 29.01 2.34
C GLN A 176 2.89 29.21 1.97
N MET A 177 3.13 30.13 1.03
CA MET A 177 4.46 30.51 0.57
C MET A 177 5.14 31.51 1.56
N ASP A 178 5.54 31.05 2.72
CA ASP A 178 6.53 31.78 3.53
C ASP A 178 7.87 31.07 3.38
N TYR A 179 8.86 31.78 2.85
CA TYR A 179 10.22 31.30 2.55
C TYR A 179 10.97 30.68 3.75
N TYR A 180 10.44 30.84 4.95
CA TYR A 180 11.09 30.44 6.21
C TYR A 180 10.39 29.25 6.89
N VAL A 181 9.29 28.75 6.34
CA VAL A 181 8.46 27.75 6.99
C VAL A 181 8.45 26.46 6.16
N GLY A 182 8.77 25.36 6.79
CA GLY A 182 8.71 24.04 6.14
C GLY A 182 7.28 23.62 5.88
N ASN A 183 6.96 23.38 4.63
CA ASN A 183 5.65 22.96 4.16
C ASN A 183 5.39 21.48 4.44
N GLY A 184 4.13 21.04 4.47
CA GLY A 184 3.75 19.64 4.39
C GLY A 184 4.17 19.04 3.04
N ALA A 185 4.34 17.73 2.97
CA ALA A 185 4.71 17.03 1.75
C ALA A 185 3.52 16.33 1.11
N TYR A 186 3.67 15.92 -0.15
CA TYR A 186 2.70 15.13 -0.88
C TYR A 186 2.78 13.65 -0.50
N GLY A 187 1.65 12.96 -0.56
CA GLY A 187 1.59 11.52 -0.53
C GLY A 187 2.17 10.88 -1.78
N GLY A 188 2.56 9.62 -1.70
CA GLY A 188 2.97 8.83 -2.84
C GLY A 188 1.79 8.42 -3.71
N SER A 189 2.04 8.06 -4.97
CA SER A 189 0.99 7.67 -5.90
C SER A 189 0.47 6.26 -5.64
N ASN A 190 -0.83 6.08 -5.89
CA ASN A 190 -1.44 4.77 -6.03
C ASN A 190 -1.08 4.13 -7.39
N TYR A 191 -1.21 2.81 -7.48
CA TYR A 191 -1.09 2.06 -8.71
C TYR A 191 -1.86 0.74 -8.63
N ILE A 192 -2.49 0.36 -9.71
CA ILE A 192 -3.03 -0.98 -9.91
C ILE A 192 -2.86 -1.38 -11.38
N ASN A 193 -2.29 -2.57 -11.61
CA ASN A 193 -2.02 -3.04 -12.96
C ASN A 193 -3.33 -3.28 -13.73
N PRO A 194 -3.62 -2.47 -14.77
CA PRO A 194 -4.91 -2.55 -15.47
C PRO A 194 -5.08 -3.80 -16.32
N LEU A 195 -4.01 -4.54 -16.60
CA LEU A 195 -4.03 -5.72 -17.48
C LEU A 195 -4.44 -7.00 -16.76
N ILE A 196 -4.25 -7.05 -15.43
CA ILE A 196 -4.48 -8.27 -14.64
C ILE A 196 -5.56 -8.12 -13.58
N PHE A 197 -6.01 -6.89 -13.29
CA PHE A 197 -7.08 -6.62 -12.32
C PHE A 197 -8.38 -6.18 -12.98
N THR A 198 -9.50 -6.75 -12.52
CA THR A 198 -10.86 -6.25 -12.76
C THR A 198 -11.40 -5.55 -11.53
N ASP A 199 -12.57 -4.86 -11.64
CA ASP A 199 -13.29 -4.17 -10.55
C ASP A 199 -12.38 -3.29 -9.68
N ARG A 200 -11.57 -2.49 -10.37
CA ARG A 200 -10.54 -1.66 -9.75
C ARG A 200 -11.16 -0.45 -9.05
N ILE A 201 -10.71 -0.20 -7.82
CA ILE A 201 -11.03 0.99 -7.04
C ILE A 201 -9.73 1.66 -6.65
N ASP A 202 -9.66 2.98 -6.83
CA ASP A 202 -8.56 3.85 -6.44
C ASP A 202 -9.14 5.03 -5.66
N LYS A 203 -8.71 5.19 -4.41
CA LYS A 203 -9.14 6.28 -3.51
C LYS A 203 -7.95 6.79 -2.71
N HIS A 204 -8.10 7.99 -2.18
CA HIS A 204 -7.12 8.63 -1.31
C HIS A 204 -7.68 8.86 0.10
N GLY A 205 -6.80 9.07 1.08
CA GLY A 205 -7.17 9.50 2.43
C GLY A 205 -7.91 8.46 3.28
N LEU A 206 -7.66 7.15 3.09
CA LEU A 206 -8.32 6.09 3.85
C LEU A 206 -7.40 5.30 4.80
N GLY A 207 -6.08 5.54 4.79
CA GLY A 207 -5.11 4.90 5.69
C GLY A 207 -4.81 5.76 6.93
N TYR A 208 -5.28 5.37 8.10
CA TYR A 208 -5.25 6.19 9.33
C TYR A 208 -4.09 5.89 10.29
N GLY A 209 -3.29 4.86 10.04
CA GLY A 209 -2.17 4.41 10.88
C GLY A 209 -1.09 3.77 10.04
N ASN A 210 -0.53 2.66 10.50
CA ASN A 210 0.22 1.78 9.62
C ASN A 210 -0.70 1.28 8.51
N GLY A 211 -0.11 0.94 7.37
CA GLY A 211 -0.83 0.27 6.30
C GLY A 211 -1.32 -1.11 6.72
N TYR A 212 -2.15 -1.70 5.88
CA TYR A 212 -2.53 -3.13 5.96
C TYR A 212 -3.03 -3.62 4.60
N ILE A 213 -3.04 -4.93 4.45
CA ILE A 213 -3.56 -5.62 3.26
C ILE A 213 -4.70 -6.53 3.68
N LEU A 214 -5.78 -6.56 2.88
CA LEU A 214 -6.83 -7.58 2.96
C LEU A 214 -6.81 -8.40 1.68
N ILE A 215 -6.88 -9.72 1.83
CA ILE A 215 -7.03 -10.65 0.71
C ILE A 215 -8.23 -11.51 0.98
N THR A 216 -9.26 -11.40 0.11
CA THR A 216 -10.50 -12.18 0.21
C THR A 216 -10.55 -13.21 -0.91
N PHE A 217 -10.75 -14.47 -0.56
CA PHE A 217 -10.94 -15.56 -1.51
C PHE A 217 -12.39 -15.54 -2.03
N LEU A 218 -12.58 -15.25 -3.31
CA LEU A 218 -13.91 -15.06 -3.90
C LEU A 218 -14.45 -16.31 -4.60
N GLN A 219 -13.57 -17.09 -5.23
CA GLN A 219 -13.99 -18.23 -6.04
C GLN A 219 -12.80 -19.16 -6.28
N ARG A 220 -13.02 -20.47 -6.14
CA ARG A 220 -12.04 -21.50 -6.54
C ARG A 220 -12.12 -21.76 -8.04
N ASP A 221 -10.98 -21.89 -8.72
CA ASP A 221 -10.95 -22.36 -10.10
C ASP A 221 -10.82 -23.88 -10.13
N LEU A 222 -11.93 -24.57 -10.36
CA LEU A 222 -12.01 -26.04 -10.40
C LEU A 222 -11.46 -26.61 -11.71
N SER A 223 -11.32 -25.79 -12.78
CA SER A 223 -10.89 -26.26 -14.10
C SER A 223 -9.46 -26.83 -14.11
N VAL A 224 -8.60 -26.34 -13.22
CA VAL A 224 -7.20 -26.78 -13.14
C VAL A 224 -7.06 -28.19 -12.52
N ARG A 225 -7.96 -28.60 -11.61
CA ARG A 225 -7.94 -29.95 -11.04
C ARG A 225 -8.39 -31.03 -12.02
N TYR A 226 -9.29 -30.68 -12.93
CA TYR A 226 -9.79 -31.61 -13.94
C TYR A 226 -8.69 -32.09 -14.90
N ASN A 227 -7.78 -31.18 -15.30
CA ASN A 227 -6.68 -31.52 -16.20
C ASN A 227 -5.54 -32.32 -15.54
N SER A 228 -5.32 -32.19 -14.23
CA SER A 228 -4.25 -32.95 -13.53
C SER A 228 -4.65 -34.39 -13.24
N ASN A 229 -5.94 -34.69 -13.10
CA ASN A 229 -6.41 -36.05 -12.80
C ASN A 229 -6.59 -36.92 -14.06
N ILE A 230 -6.72 -36.33 -15.25
CA ILE A 230 -6.86 -37.07 -16.51
C ILE A 230 -5.56 -37.76 -16.94
N TYR A 231 -4.39 -37.24 -16.53
CA TYR A 231 -3.11 -37.78 -16.99
C TYR A 231 -2.48 -38.84 -16.08
N ASN A 232 -3.02 -39.10 -14.88
CA ASN A 232 -2.40 -40.01 -13.91
C ASN A 232 -3.23 -41.23 -13.53
N ASP A 233 -4.43 -41.42 -14.06
CA ASP A 233 -5.25 -42.57 -13.68
C ASP A 233 -5.49 -43.49 -14.86
N SER A 234 -4.70 -44.58 -14.91
CA SER A 234 -4.89 -45.71 -15.83
C SER A 234 -6.00 -46.66 -15.37
N ASN A 235 -6.90 -46.22 -14.47
CA ASN A 235 -7.98 -47.04 -13.97
C ASN A 235 -9.35 -46.48 -14.43
N PRO A 236 -10.09 -47.18 -15.29
CA PRO A 236 -11.33 -46.69 -15.91
C PRO A 236 -12.59 -46.78 -15.03
N GLU A 237 -12.48 -47.07 -13.73
CA GLU A 237 -13.62 -47.23 -12.83
C GLU A 237 -13.74 -46.09 -11.78
N VAL A 238 -13.48 -44.84 -12.13
CA VAL A 238 -13.90 -43.72 -11.25
C VAL A 238 -15.28 -43.27 -11.69
N ALA A 239 -16.29 -43.68 -10.94
CA ALA A 239 -17.64 -43.16 -11.08
C ALA A 239 -17.62 -41.65 -10.82
N PHE A 240 -18.01 -40.87 -11.84
CA PHE A 240 -18.20 -39.43 -11.71
C PHE A 240 -19.40 -39.18 -10.80
N ASP A 241 -19.17 -38.59 -9.64
CA ASP A 241 -20.26 -38.06 -8.81
C ASP A 241 -20.70 -36.70 -9.40
N PHE A 242 -21.71 -36.76 -10.24
CA PHE A 242 -22.29 -35.56 -10.88
C PHE A 242 -23.05 -34.67 -9.89
N ASP A 243 -23.41 -35.16 -8.72
CA ASP A 243 -24.18 -34.41 -7.72
C ASP A 243 -23.35 -33.32 -7.02
N LEU A 244 -22.02 -33.43 -7.00
CA LEU A 244 -21.11 -32.40 -6.48
C LEU A 244 -20.96 -31.17 -7.41
N LEU A 245 -21.30 -31.30 -8.70
CA LEU A 245 -21.19 -30.21 -9.69
C LEU A 245 -22.44 -29.30 -9.71
N PHE A 246 -23.57 -29.74 -9.22
CA PHE A 246 -24.82 -28.98 -9.29
C PHE A 246 -25.19 -28.28 -7.97
N ASN A 247 -24.63 -28.65 -6.83
CA ASN A 247 -24.91 -27.98 -5.57
C ASN A 247 -24.21 -26.63 -5.39
N ASP A 248 -23.19 -26.31 -6.21
CA ASP A 248 -22.53 -25.01 -6.21
C ASP A 248 -23.08 -24.03 -7.27
N MET A 249 -24.15 -24.39 -7.99
CA MET A 249 -24.76 -23.55 -9.05
C MET A 249 -26.07 -22.87 -8.63
N GLU A 250 -26.57 -23.07 -7.42
CA GLU A 250 -27.72 -22.33 -6.90
C GLU A 250 -27.27 -21.45 -5.72
N VAL A 251 -26.95 -20.18 -5.97
CA VAL A 251 -27.45 -18.93 -5.36
C VAL A 251 -26.85 -17.72 -6.09
#